data_af533ef4b35180b51e2482413ab295df
#
_entry.id   af533ef4b35180b51e2482413ab295df
#
_cell.length_a   1.000
_cell.length_b   1.000
_cell.length_c   1.000
_cell.angle_alpha   90.00
_cell.angle_beta   90.00
_cell.angle_gamma   90.00
#
_symmetry.space_group_name_H-M   'P 1'
#
loop_
_entity.id
_entity.type
_entity.pdbx_description
1 polymer ?
#
loop_
_entity_poly.entity_id
_entity_poly.type
_entity_poly.pdbx_seq_one_letter_code
_entity_poly.pdbx_strand_id
1 'polypeptide(L)'
;MANDDIRELSEALAADPSSFAFLQLGEALRRRGELDAALRVALRGIERHPQLPESHDMTARISADRGELNRAISEWEMVLHIVPGHAGARKGLGFVC
;
A
#
# COMPACT_ATOMS: atom_id res chain seq x y z
N MET A 1 -18.04 -0.79 12.42
CA MET A 1 -16.62 -0.71 12.80
C MET A 1 -15.76 -0.44 11.59
N ALA A 2 -15.59 -1.42 10.68
CA ALA A 2 -14.72 -1.21 9.52
C ALA A 2 -15.19 -0.06 8.62
N ASN A 3 -16.52 0.11 8.44
CA ASN A 3 -17.05 1.18 7.61
C ASN A 3 -16.79 2.55 8.20
N ASP A 4 -16.86 2.65 9.53
CA ASP A 4 -16.60 3.91 10.22
C ASP A 4 -15.14 4.30 10.07
N ASP A 5 -14.25 3.32 10.17
CA ASP A 5 -12.82 3.55 10.02
C ASP A 5 -12.49 4.06 8.63
N ILE A 6 -13.08 3.46 7.58
CA ILE A 6 -12.85 3.89 6.20
C ILE A 6 -13.33 5.33 6.00
N ARG A 7 -14.49 5.67 6.52
CA ARG A 7 -15.05 7.02 6.41
C ARG A 7 -14.14 8.03 7.10
N GLU A 8 -13.74 7.74 8.35
CA GLU A 8 -12.88 8.63 9.12
C GLU A 8 -11.53 8.81 8.44
N LEU A 9 -10.95 7.72 7.92
CA LEU A 9 -9.67 7.78 7.26
C LEU A 9 -9.76 8.57 5.95
N SER A 10 -10.85 8.41 5.21
CA SER A 10 -11.08 9.17 3.98
C SER A 10 -11.20 10.65 4.27
N GLU A 11 -11.90 11.01 5.36
CA GLU A 11 -12.04 12.40 5.78
C GLU A 11 -10.70 12.98 6.22
N ALA A 12 -9.89 12.20 6.92
CA ALA A 12 -8.57 12.64 7.35
C ALA A 12 -7.68 12.96 6.14
N LEU A 13 -7.72 12.12 5.10
CA LEU A 13 -6.95 12.36 3.88
C LEU A 13 -7.48 13.53 3.09
N ALA A 14 -8.80 13.75 3.08
CA ALA A 14 -9.37 14.91 2.42
C ALA A 14 -8.92 16.21 3.09
N ALA A 15 -8.80 16.18 4.43
CA ALA A 15 -8.35 17.34 5.19
C ALA A 15 -6.84 17.57 5.05
N ASP A 16 -6.06 16.48 4.99
CA ASP A 16 -4.61 16.54 4.86
C ASP A 16 -4.12 15.41 3.96
N PRO A 17 -3.93 15.70 2.65
CA PRO A 17 -3.48 14.67 1.70
C PRO A 17 -2.12 14.05 2.03
N SER A 18 -1.31 14.69 2.86
CA SER A 18 -0.02 14.16 3.27
C SER A 18 -0.09 13.32 4.55
N SER A 19 -1.29 13.12 5.10
CA SER A 19 -1.50 12.31 6.28
C SER A 19 -1.10 10.85 6.02
N PHE A 20 -0.52 10.19 7.02
CA PHE A 20 -0.22 8.77 6.96
C PHE A 20 -1.47 7.88 7.07
N ALA A 21 -2.65 8.48 7.20
CA ALA A 21 -3.91 7.73 7.21
C ALA A 21 -4.09 6.90 5.94
N PHE A 22 -3.38 7.22 4.85
CA PHE A 22 -3.47 6.43 3.64
C PHE A 22 -3.04 4.97 3.84
N LEU A 23 -2.13 4.71 4.79
CA LEU A 23 -1.69 3.34 5.07
C LEU A 23 -2.83 2.51 5.65
N GLN A 24 -3.54 3.06 6.61
CA GLN A 24 -4.68 2.37 7.22
C GLN A 24 -5.85 2.26 6.24
N LEU A 25 -6.09 3.32 5.47
CA LEU A 25 -7.18 3.31 4.49
C LEU A 25 -6.93 2.29 3.38
N GLY A 26 -5.73 2.28 2.83
CA GLY A 26 -5.37 1.32 1.79
C GLY A 26 -5.52 -0.12 2.27
N GLU A 27 -5.07 -0.40 3.48
CA GLU A 27 -5.17 -1.74 4.04
C GLU A 27 -6.63 -2.13 4.31
N ALA A 28 -7.44 -1.20 4.83
CA ALA A 28 -8.85 -1.47 5.07
C ALA A 28 -9.59 -1.79 3.78
N LEU A 29 -9.31 -1.03 2.72
CA LEU A 29 -9.92 -1.27 1.41
C LEU A 29 -9.45 -2.60 0.82
N ARG A 30 -8.17 -2.92 0.97
CA ARG A 30 -7.62 -4.19 0.50
C ARG A 30 -8.32 -5.37 1.17
N ARG A 31 -8.52 -5.30 2.48
CA ARG A 31 -9.19 -6.36 3.25
C ARG A 31 -10.63 -6.56 2.84
N ARG A 32 -11.28 -5.50 2.39
CA ARG A 32 -12.65 -5.58 1.89
C ARG A 32 -12.73 -6.07 0.45
N GLY A 33 -11.58 -6.28 -0.20
CA GLY A 33 -11.56 -6.67 -1.59
C GLY A 33 -11.77 -5.53 -2.56
N GLU A 34 -11.81 -4.29 -2.08
CA GLU A 34 -11.96 -3.12 -2.94
C GLU A 34 -10.59 -2.70 -3.46
N LEU A 35 -10.05 -3.52 -4.33
CA LEU A 35 -8.65 -3.43 -4.73
C LEU A 35 -8.35 -2.22 -5.61
N ASP A 36 -9.30 -1.81 -6.45
CA ASP A 36 -9.10 -0.63 -7.29
C ASP A 36 -9.00 0.64 -6.44
N ALA A 37 -9.89 0.78 -5.47
CA ALA A 37 -9.86 1.92 -4.56
C ALA A 37 -8.61 1.88 -3.70
N ALA A 38 -8.23 0.70 -3.21
CA ALA A 38 -7.01 0.53 -2.43
C ALA A 38 -5.78 0.97 -3.21
N LEU A 39 -5.71 0.58 -4.48
CA LEU A 39 -4.57 0.93 -5.33
C LEU A 39 -4.49 2.45 -5.53
N ARG A 40 -5.63 3.10 -5.77
CA ARG A 40 -5.63 4.56 -5.92
C ARG A 40 -5.08 5.26 -4.68
N VAL A 41 -5.49 4.79 -3.51
CA VAL A 41 -5.00 5.35 -2.24
C VAL A 41 -3.49 5.12 -2.11
N ALA A 42 -3.04 3.91 -2.42
CA ALA A 42 -1.62 3.55 -2.32
C ALA A 42 -0.76 4.39 -3.25
N LEU A 43 -1.19 4.58 -4.49
CA LEU A 43 -0.42 5.35 -5.47
C LEU A 43 -0.30 6.82 -5.08
N ARG A 44 -1.36 7.39 -4.51
CA ARG A 44 -1.29 8.75 -3.97
C ARG A 44 -0.34 8.82 -2.79
N GLY A 45 -0.32 7.77 -1.98
CA GLY A 45 0.63 7.69 -0.87
C GLY A 45 2.07 7.70 -1.34
N ILE A 46 2.36 6.98 -2.42
CA ILE A 46 3.70 6.98 -3.01
C ILE A 46 4.08 8.37 -3.52
N GLU A 47 3.15 9.09 -4.13
CA GLU A 47 3.41 10.44 -4.60
C GLU A 47 3.79 11.38 -3.46
N ARG A 48 3.16 11.22 -2.30
CA ARG A 48 3.41 12.07 -1.14
C ARG A 48 4.60 11.62 -0.32
N HIS A 49 4.83 10.30 -0.28
CA HIS A 49 5.85 9.69 0.58
C HIS A 49 6.67 8.66 -0.21
N PRO A 50 7.44 9.11 -1.24
CA PRO A 50 8.12 8.17 -2.13
C PRO A 50 9.24 7.38 -1.46
N GLN A 51 9.78 7.85 -0.33
CA GLN A 51 10.84 7.16 0.38
C GLN A 51 10.34 6.38 1.59
N LEU A 52 9.03 6.30 1.78
CA LEU A 52 8.44 5.54 2.88
C LEU A 52 8.26 4.09 2.43
N PRO A 53 8.99 3.12 3.05
CA PRO A 53 8.88 1.72 2.62
C PRO A 53 7.45 1.19 2.67
N GLU A 54 6.68 1.60 3.67
CA GLU A 54 5.30 1.13 3.85
C GLU A 54 4.40 1.47 2.67
N SER A 55 4.62 2.61 2.02
CA SER A 55 3.79 2.96 0.85
C SER A 55 4.04 2.00 -0.31
N HIS A 56 5.30 1.61 -0.52
CA HIS A 56 5.63 0.65 -1.58
C HIS A 56 5.20 -0.76 -1.21
N ASP A 57 5.38 -1.16 0.06
CA ASP A 57 4.96 -2.49 0.52
C ASP A 57 3.45 -2.67 0.38
N MET A 58 2.68 -1.66 0.77
CA MET A 58 1.22 -1.72 0.63
C MET A 58 0.81 -1.81 -0.84
N THR A 59 1.44 -1.02 -1.70
CA THR A 59 1.15 -1.06 -3.13
C THR A 59 1.48 -2.43 -3.71
N ALA A 60 2.58 -3.04 -3.26
CA ALA A 60 2.96 -4.38 -3.71
C ALA A 60 1.92 -5.42 -3.32
N ARG A 61 1.44 -5.38 -2.07
CA ARG A 61 0.42 -6.32 -1.60
C ARG A 61 -0.88 -6.19 -2.37
N ILE A 62 -1.32 -4.96 -2.60
CA ILE A 62 -2.54 -4.70 -3.38
C ILE A 62 -2.37 -5.21 -4.80
N SER A 63 -1.23 -4.95 -5.41
CA SER A 63 -0.94 -5.39 -6.78
C SER A 63 -0.91 -6.91 -6.87
N ALA A 64 -0.32 -7.59 -5.89
CA ALA A 64 -0.31 -9.05 -5.85
C ALA A 64 -1.73 -9.60 -5.75
N ASP A 65 -2.57 -8.99 -4.90
CA ASP A 65 -3.96 -9.40 -4.77
C ASP A 65 -4.74 -9.20 -6.07
N ARG A 66 -4.37 -8.21 -6.87
CA ARG A 66 -4.98 -7.96 -8.17
C ARG A 66 -4.42 -8.85 -9.28
N GLY A 67 -3.40 -9.63 -8.98
CA GLY A 67 -2.74 -10.46 -9.98
C GLY A 67 -1.71 -9.70 -10.83
N GLU A 68 -1.38 -8.47 -10.47
CA GLU A 68 -0.39 -7.66 -11.18
C GLU A 68 0.99 -7.94 -10.60
N LEU A 69 1.54 -9.09 -10.92
CA LEU A 69 2.75 -9.59 -10.27
C LEU A 69 3.98 -8.75 -10.59
N ASN A 70 4.07 -8.23 -11.82
CA ASN A 70 5.23 -7.40 -12.19
C ASN A 70 5.29 -6.13 -11.35
N ARG A 71 4.14 -5.49 -11.11
CA ARG A 71 4.10 -4.31 -10.25
C ARG A 71 4.46 -4.69 -8.81
N ALA A 72 3.93 -5.80 -8.32
CA ALA A 72 4.22 -6.24 -6.96
C ALA A 72 5.72 -6.44 -6.78
N ILE A 73 6.37 -7.09 -7.75
CA ILE A 73 7.80 -7.32 -7.71
C ILE A 73 8.57 -5.99 -7.68
N SER A 74 8.22 -5.07 -8.59
CA SER A 74 8.88 -3.77 -8.67
C SER A 74 8.76 -3.00 -7.36
N GLU A 75 7.59 -3.02 -6.74
CA GLU A 75 7.38 -2.28 -5.50
C GLU A 75 8.14 -2.92 -4.32
N TRP A 76 8.14 -4.25 -4.24
CA TRP A 76 8.93 -4.90 -3.18
C TRP A 76 10.43 -4.72 -3.38
N GLU A 77 10.88 -4.67 -4.64
CA GLU A 77 12.28 -4.35 -4.90
C GLU A 77 12.62 -2.94 -4.43
N MET A 78 11.70 -1.99 -4.62
CA MET A 78 11.87 -0.64 -4.11
C MET A 78 11.96 -0.64 -2.57
N VAL A 79 11.12 -1.44 -1.90
CA VAL A 79 11.19 -1.56 -0.44
C VAL A 79 12.57 -2.03 -0.03
N LEU A 80 13.12 -3.04 -0.71
CA LEU A 80 14.45 -3.56 -0.37
C LEU A 80 15.57 -2.58 -0.74
N HIS A 81 15.33 -1.70 -1.70
CA HIS A 81 16.28 -0.63 -2.00
C HIS A 81 16.35 0.36 -0.83
N ILE A 82 15.20 0.67 -0.23
CA ILE A 82 15.12 1.61 0.90
C ILE A 82 15.57 0.93 2.19
N VAL A 83 15.10 -0.31 2.43
CA VAL A 83 15.39 -1.09 3.64
C VAL A 83 15.82 -2.49 3.23
N PRO A 84 17.13 -2.71 3.00
CA PRO A 84 17.62 -4.00 2.47
C PRO A 84 17.24 -5.23 3.29
N GLY A 85 17.02 -5.07 4.59
CA GLY A 85 16.67 -6.18 5.47
C GLY A 85 15.16 -6.38 5.67
N HIS A 86 14.31 -5.70 4.88
CA HIS A 86 12.87 -5.73 5.10
C HIS A 86 12.30 -7.13 4.89
N ALA A 87 11.88 -7.79 5.99
CA ALA A 87 11.43 -9.19 5.95
C ALA A 87 10.16 -9.36 5.11
N GLY A 88 9.22 -8.42 5.23
CA GLY A 88 7.96 -8.49 4.48
C GLY A 88 8.17 -8.47 2.98
N ALA A 89 9.08 -7.60 2.49
CA ALA A 89 9.37 -7.51 1.07
C ALA A 89 10.06 -8.78 0.56
N ARG A 90 11.00 -9.33 1.34
CA ARG A 90 11.68 -10.57 0.99
C ARG A 90 10.69 -11.73 0.90
N LYS A 91 9.78 -11.79 1.87
CA LYS A 91 8.75 -12.82 1.89
C LYS A 91 7.81 -12.68 0.71
N GLY A 92 7.40 -11.45 0.40
CA GLY A 92 6.53 -11.18 -0.74
C GLY A 92 7.19 -11.57 -2.06
N LEU A 93 8.45 -11.19 -2.27
CA LEU A 93 9.19 -11.56 -3.47
C LEU A 93 9.34 -13.06 -3.59
N GLY A 94 9.61 -13.77 -2.48
CA GLY A 94 9.70 -15.21 -2.49
C GLY A 94 8.37 -15.87 -2.84
N PHE A 95 7.26 -15.25 -2.49
CA PHE A 95 5.94 -15.79 -2.79
C PHE A 95 5.58 -15.65 -4.27
N VAL A 96 5.90 -14.50 -4.90
CA VAL A 96 5.51 -14.22 -6.29
C VAL A 96 6.56 -14.65 -7.31
N CYS A 97 7.79 -14.88 -6.86
CA CYS A 97 8.87 -15.39 -7.68
C CYS A 97 9.13 -16.82 -7.35
#